data_b9d724e9359ac32b8db5053d1867737e
#
_entry.id   b9d724e9359ac32b8db5053d1867737e
#
_cell.length_a   1.000
_cell.length_b   1.000
_cell.length_c   1.000
_cell.angle_alpha   90.00
_cell.angle_beta   90.00
_cell.angle_gamma   90.00
#
_symmetry.space_group_name_H-M   'P 1'
#
loop_
_entity.id
_entity.type
_entity.pdbx_description
1 polymer ?
#
loop_
_entity_poly.entity_id
_entity_poly.type
_entity_poly.pdbx_seq_one_letter_code
_entity_poly.pdbx_strand_id
1 'polypeptide(L)'
;MLTFDDCVALCELTEDEIAAIAEHEHLPMIVAAELGNYLIQAPDGALRVKRIILDDLLVADRAGDRSHALTLKLVLRHFVERHPECRGRSPAPRGAVSDAVSQFLAASQPPS
;
A
#
# COMPACT_ATOMS: atom_id res chain seq x y z
N MET A 1 12.80 12.91 15.74
CA MET A 1 12.72 11.96 14.60
C MET A 1 11.56 11.00 14.84
N LEU A 2 10.73 10.78 13.83
CA LEU A 2 9.63 9.83 13.94
C LEU A 2 10.16 8.40 13.86
N THR A 3 9.71 7.55 14.77
CA THR A 3 9.96 6.11 14.70
C THR A 3 8.94 5.46 13.77
N PHE A 4 9.17 4.18 13.44
CA PHE A 4 8.18 3.41 12.69
C PHE A 4 6.82 3.37 13.43
N ASP A 5 6.84 3.16 14.75
CA ASP A 5 5.61 3.12 15.54
C ASP A 5 4.88 4.46 15.50
N ASP A 6 5.61 5.57 15.53
CA ASP A 6 5.02 6.91 15.40
C ASP A 6 4.38 7.10 14.02
N CYS A 7 5.03 6.62 12.96
CA CYS A 7 4.48 6.69 11.60
C CYS A 7 3.19 5.89 11.47
N VAL A 8 3.14 4.69 12.05
CA VAL A 8 1.94 3.86 12.03
C VAL A 8 0.80 4.54 12.81
N ALA A 9 1.12 5.10 13.98
CA ALA A 9 0.12 5.79 14.80
C ALA A 9 -0.50 7.00 14.11
N LEU A 10 0.27 7.70 13.26
CA LEU A 10 -0.18 8.89 12.55
C LEU A 10 -0.77 8.57 11.17
N CYS A 11 -0.65 7.33 10.71
CA CYS A 11 -1.08 6.90 9.38
C CYS A 11 -2.48 6.31 9.45
N GLU A 12 -3.27 6.50 8.39
CA GLU A 12 -4.60 5.88 8.27
C GLU A 12 -4.53 4.41 7.90
N LEU A 13 -3.33 3.88 7.62
CA LEU A 13 -3.13 2.50 7.24
C LEU A 13 -2.69 1.67 8.43
N THR A 14 -3.09 0.39 8.42
CA THR A 14 -2.63 -0.58 9.43
C THR A 14 -1.21 -1.04 9.11
N GLU A 15 -0.57 -1.67 10.09
CA GLU A 15 0.74 -2.26 9.90
C GLU A 15 0.74 -3.31 8.78
N ASP A 16 -0.32 -4.12 8.70
CA ASP A 16 -0.44 -5.14 7.64
C ASP A 16 -0.56 -4.51 6.25
N GLU A 17 -1.28 -3.39 6.15
CA GLU A 17 -1.39 -2.65 4.90
C GLU A 17 -0.05 -2.04 4.50
N ILE A 18 0.68 -1.50 5.46
CA ILE A 18 2.03 -0.98 5.23
C ILE A 18 2.97 -2.11 4.81
N ALA A 19 2.86 -3.28 5.44
CA ALA A 19 3.66 -4.45 5.06
C ALA A 19 3.40 -4.87 3.61
N ALA A 20 2.16 -4.80 3.14
CA ALA A 20 1.84 -5.10 1.75
C ALA A 20 2.50 -4.10 0.80
N ILE A 21 2.52 -2.81 1.15
CA ILE A 21 3.22 -1.80 0.36
C ILE A 21 4.73 -2.07 0.32
N ALA A 22 5.31 -2.40 1.47
CA ALA A 22 6.74 -2.72 1.58
C ALA A 22 7.10 -3.91 0.69
N GLU A 23 6.28 -4.95 0.69
CA GLU A 23 6.48 -6.13 -0.15
C GLU A 23 6.36 -5.79 -1.63
N HIS A 24 5.34 -5.03 -2.00
CA HIS A 24 5.07 -4.67 -3.39
C HIS A 24 6.19 -3.83 -4.00
N GLU A 25 6.71 -2.86 -3.24
CA GLU A 25 7.69 -1.91 -3.73
C GLU A 25 9.12 -2.23 -3.29
N HIS A 26 9.31 -3.31 -2.53
CA HIS A 26 10.62 -3.72 -2.00
C HIS A 26 11.28 -2.61 -1.18
N LEU A 27 10.51 -2.04 -0.26
CA LEU A 27 10.96 -0.93 0.58
C LEU A 27 11.03 -1.34 2.04
N PRO A 28 11.92 -0.70 2.84
CA PRO A 28 11.85 -0.84 4.29
C PRO A 28 10.49 -0.36 4.82
N MET A 29 10.07 -0.92 5.95
CA MET A 29 8.74 -0.63 6.51
C MET A 29 8.54 0.86 6.79
N ILE A 30 9.56 1.56 7.29
CA ILE A 30 9.44 3.00 7.58
C ILE A 30 9.18 3.81 6.31
N VAL A 31 9.84 3.47 5.21
CA VAL A 31 9.64 4.12 3.91
C VAL A 31 8.26 3.76 3.36
N ALA A 32 7.85 2.50 3.51
CA ALA A 32 6.52 2.06 3.07
C ALA A 32 5.40 2.77 3.83
N ALA A 33 5.60 3.05 5.12
CA ALA A 33 4.64 3.82 5.91
C ALA A 33 4.50 5.25 5.37
N GLU A 34 5.60 5.88 5.04
CA GLU A 34 5.59 7.23 4.46
C GLU A 34 4.93 7.24 3.08
N LEU A 35 5.25 6.26 2.25
CA LEU A 35 4.63 6.10 0.94
C LEU A 35 3.13 5.87 1.06
N GLY A 36 2.72 4.99 1.96
CA GLY A 36 1.31 4.70 2.20
C GLY A 36 0.53 5.95 2.60
N ASN A 37 1.09 6.74 3.51
CA ASN A 37 0.48 7.99 3.92
C ASN A 37 0.35 8.98 2.75
N TYR A 38 1.38 9.07 1.92
CA TYR A 38 1.36 9.89 0.71
C TYR A 38 0.27 9.45 -0.25
N LEU A 39 0.17 8.14 -0.50
CA LEU A 39 -0.82 7.59 -1.43
C LEU A 39 -2.25 7.83 -0.95
N ILE A 40 -2.53 7.55 0.33
CA ILE A 40 -3.90 7.60 0.84
C ILE A 40 -4.46 9.02 0.89
N GLN A 41 -3.61 10.02 0.95
CA GLN A 41 -4.02 11.42 0.96
C GLN A 41 -4.30 11.97 -0.44
N ALA A 42 -3.80 11.32 -1.48
CA ALA A 42 -4.00 11.75 -2.85
C ALA A 42 -5.41 11.40 -3.34
N PRO A 43 -5.95 12.12 -4.33
CA PRO A 43 -7.19 11.70 -4.98
C PRO A 43 -7.06 10.27 -5.50
N ASP A 44 -8.08 9.46 -5.28
CA ASP A 44 -8.08 8.04 -5.62
C ASP A 44 -6.96 7.22 -4.96
N GLY A 45 -6.39 7.75 -3.87
CA GLY A 45 -5.30 7.08 -3.16
C GLY A 45 -5.69 5.71 -2.63
N ALA A 46 -6.91 5.58 -2.12
CA ALA A 46 -7.41 4.29 -1.64
C ALA A 46 -7.46 3.24 -2.76
N LEU A 47 -7.80 3.64 -3.98
CA LEU A 47 -7.81 2.72 -5.12
C LEU A 47 -6.41 2.29 -5.53
N ARG A 48 -5.41 3.15 -5.34
CA ARG A 48 -4.01 2.80 -5.57
C ARG A 48 -3.51 1.78 -4.54
N VAL A 49 -3.83 1.98 -3.27
CA VAL A 49 -3.48 1.02 -2.21
C VAL A 49 -4.21 -0.32 -2.44
N LYS A 50 -5.47 -0.27 -2.85
CA LYS A 50 -6.22 -1.48 -3.22
C LYS A 50 -5.50 -2.26 -4.33
N ARG A 51 -4.96 -1.56 -5.34
CA ARG A 51 -4.19 -2.20 -6.42
C ARG A 51 -2.95 -2.89 -5.87
N ILE A 52 -2.23 -2.23 -4.97
CA ILE A 52 -1.02 -2.81 -4.38
C ILE A 52 -1.34 -4.10 -3.62
N ILE A 53 -2.35 -4.09 -2.77
CA ILE A 53 -2.73 -5.27 -1.98
C ILE A 53 -3.18 -6.39 -2.91
N LEU A 54 -3.97 -6.07 -3.92
CA LEU A 54 -4.46 -7.06 -4.89
C LEU A 54 -3.31 -7.68 -5.69
N ASP A 55 -2.34 -6.88 -6.11
CA ASP A 55 -1.17 -7.40 -6.83
C ASP A 55 -0.37 -8.37 -5.97
N ASP A 56 -0.15 -8.04 -4.71
CA ASP A 56 0.54 -8.93 -3.76
C ASP A 56 -0.23 -10.23 -3.58
N LEU A 57 -1.56 -10.14 -3.48
CA LEU A 57 -2.42 -11.31 -3.38
C LEU A 57 -2.27 -12.22 -4.61
N LEU A 58 -2.27 -11.63 -5.80
CA LEU A 58 -2.13 -12.40 -7.04
C LEU A 58 -0.75 -13.07 -7.13
N VAL A 59 0.30 -12.40 -6.68
CA VAL A 59 1.66 -12.97 -6.64
C VAL A 59 1.70 -14.16 -5.68
N ALA A 60 1.14 -14.02 -4.48
CA ALA A 60 1.10 -15.10 -3.50
C ALA A 60 0.29 -16.28 -4.01
N ASP A 61 -0.84 -16.01 -4.66
CA ASP A 61 -1.70 -17.05 -5.23
C ASP A 61 -0.97 -17.85 -6.32
N ARG A 62 -0.28 -17.15 -7.21
CA ARG A 62 0.49 -17.80 -8.29
C ARG A 62 1.67 -18.60 -7.77
N ALA A 63 2.26 -18.15 -6.66
CA ALA A 63 3.36 -18.88 -6.02
C ALA A 63 2.90 -20.07 -5.21
N GLY A 64 1.59 -20.26 -5.04
CA GLY A 64 1.05 -21.34 -4.23
C GLY A 64 1.18 -21.12 -2.74
N ASP A 65 1.49 -19.91 -2.33
CA ASP A 65 1.62 -19.55 -0.90
C ASP A 65 0.22 -19.21 -0.34
N ARG A 66 -0.50 -20.27 0.00
CA ARG A 66 -1.90 -20.15 0.44
C ARG A 66 -2.04 -19.38 1.74
N SER A 67 -1.11 -19.55 2.65
CA SER A 67 -1.13 -18.87 3.94
C SER A 67 -1.01 -17.35 3.74
N HIS A 68 -0.03 -16.94 2.94
CA HIS A 68 0.18 -15.52 2.64
C HIS A 68 -0.99 -14.93 1.84
N ALA A 69 -1.49 -15.69 0.85
CA ALA A 69 -2.65 -15.27 0.07
C ALA A 69 -3.88 -15.05 0.95
N LEU A 70 -4.12 -15.94 1.92
CA LEU A 70 -5.23 -15.78 2.85
C LEU A 70 -5.06 -14.54 3.71
N THR A 71 -3.85 -14.31 4.22
CA THR A 71 -3.55 -13.10 4.99
C THR A 71 -3.86 -11.84 4.17
N LEU A 72 -3.42 -11.81 2.92
CA LEU A 72 -3.66 -10.66 2.04
C LEU A 72 -5.14 -10.47 1.69
N LYS A 73 -5.90 -11.55 1.57
CA LYS A 73 -7.35 -11.45 1.40
C LYS A 73 -8.02 -10.78 2.58
N LEU A 74 -7.59 -11.11 3.80
CA LEU A 74 -8.11 -10.49 5.01
C LEU A 74 -7.69 -9.01 5.09
N VAL A 75 -6.46 -8.71 4.72
CA VAL A 75 -5.97 -7.32 4.67
C VAL A 75 -6.79 -6.51 3.68
N LEU A 76 -7.02 -7.05 2.48
CA LEU A 76 -7.81 -6.37 1.45
C LEU A 76 -9.24 -6.13 1.91
N ARG A 77 -9.87 -7.15 2.49
CA ARG A 77 -11.24 -7.03 3.00
C ARG A 77 -11.34 -5.94 4.06
N HIS A 78 -10.43 -5.94 5.02
CA HIS A 78 -10.39 -4.96 6.10
C HIS A 78 -10.15 -3.56 5.54
N PHE A 79 -9.25 -3.44 4.57
CA PHE A 79 -8.98 -2.16 3.91
C PHE A 79 -10.23 -1.59 3.24
N VAL A 80 -10.94 -2.40 2.46
CA VAL A 80 -12.15 -1.96 1.75
C VAL A 80 -13.26 -1.59 2.74
N GLU A 81 -13.38 -2.32 3.85
CA GLU A 81 -14.36 -1.99 4.90
C GLU A 81 -14.09 -0.62 5.54
N ARG A 82 -12.80 -0.26 5.69
CA ARG A 82 -12.41 1.04 6.26
C ARG A 82 -12.39 2.17 5.23
N HIS A 83 -12.41 1.83 3.94
CA HIS A 83 -12.39 2.78 2.84
C HIS A 83 -13.57 2.50 1.91
N PRO A 84 -14.80 2.87 2.33
CA PRO A 84 -16.00 2.54 1.55
C PRO A 84 -16.02 3.13 0.15
N GLU A 85 -15.21 4.15 -0.13
CA GLU A 85 -15.05 4.71 -1.46
C GLU A 85 -14.47 3.70 -2.47
N CYS A 86 -13.90 2.60 -1.99
CA CYS A 86 -13.37 1.52 -2.84
C CYS A 86 -14.42 0.50 -3.24
N ARG A 87 -15.60 0.51 -2.60
CA ARG A 87 -16.62 -0.51 -2.83
C ARG A 87 -17.19 -0.38 -4.24
N GLY A 88 -17.21 -1.52 -4.95
CA GLY A 88 -17.76 -1.57 -6.30
C GLY A 88 -16.93 -0.84 -7.34
N ARG A 89 -15.76 -0.34 -6.98
CA ARG A 89 -14.87 0.35 -7.91
C ARG A 89 -13.65 -0.52 -8.21
N SER A 90 -13.23 -0.49 -9.46
CA SER A 90 -12.00 -1.18 -9.87
C SER A 90 -10.79 -0.54 -9.21
N PRO A 91 -9.76 -1.36 -8.85
CA PRO A 91 -8.52 -0.79 -8.35
C PRO A 91 -7.86 0.09 -9.41
N ALA A 92 -7.03 1.03 -8.98
CA ALA A 92 -6.31 1.91 -9.90
C ALA A 92 -5.46 1.09 -10.87
N PRO A 93 -5.21 1.60 -12.10
CA PRO A 93 -4.28 0.93 -13.00
C PRO A 93 -2.87 0.87 -12.40
N ARG A 94 -2.12 -0.17 -12.76
CA ARG A 94 -0.75 -0.33 -12.27
C ARG A 94 0.15 0.84 -12.63
N GLY A 95 -0.06 1.43 -13.81
CA GLY A 95 0.69 2.61 -14.23
C GLY A 95 0.48 3.81 -13.32
N ALA A 96 -0.75 4.01 -12.83
CA ALA A 96 -1.05 5.10 -11.89
C ALA A 96 -0.32 4.90 -10.56
N VAL A 97 -0.20 3.65 -10.09
CA VAL A 97 0.56 3.33 -8.88
C VAL A 97 2.05 3.60 -9.11
N SER A 98 2.60 3.11 -10.22
CA SER A 98 4.02 3.30 -10.55
C SER A 98 4.38 4.77 -10.65
N ASP A 99 3.53 5.58 -11.27
CA ASP A 99 3.75 7.02 -11.40
C ASP A 99 3.76 7.70 -10.03
N ALA A 100 2.81 7.35 -9.17
CA ALA A 100 2.73 7.93 -7.82
C ALA A 100 3.94 7.55 -6.98
N VAL A 101 4.38 6.30 -7.05
CA VAL A 101 5.56 5.81 -6.32
C VAL A 101 6.81 6.53 -6.83
N SER A 102 6.96 6.67 -8.14
CA SER A 102 8.10 7.37 -8.74
C SER A 102 8.17 8.82 -8.29
N GLN A 103 7.02 9.51 -8.26
CA GLN A 103 6.93 10.88 -7.78
C GLN A 103 7.32 11.00 -6.31
N PHE A 104 6.84 10.07 -5.49
CA PHE A 104 7.18 10.04 -4.07
C PHE A 104 8.69 9.85 -3.86
N LEU A 105 9.27 8.87 -4.53
CA LEU A 105 10.69 8.57 -4.38
C LEU A 105 11.57 9.70 -4.89
N ALA A 106 11.18 10.36 -5.98
CA ALA A 106 11.91 11.51 -6.51
C ALA A 106 11.88 12.69 -5.55
N ALA A 107 10.72 12.95 -4.93
CA ALA A 107 10.57 14.04 -3.96
C ALA A 107 11.32 13.77 -2.66
N SER A 108 11.57 12.50 -2.32
CA SER A 108 12.26 12.09 -1.10
C SER A 108 13.77 12.09 -1.24
N GLN A 109 14.32 12.22 -2.46
CA GLN A 109 15.76 12.24 -2.67
C GLN A 109 16.33 13.61 -2.30
N PRO A 110 17.49 13.63 -1.61
CA PRO A 110 18.13 14.91 -1.33
C PRO A 110 18.61 15.58 -2.63
N PRO A 111 18.62 16.91 -2.68
CA PRO A 111 19.18 17.60 -3.84
C PRO A 111 20.65 17.28 -3.99
N SER A 112 21.06 16.93 -5.18
CA SER A 112 22.45 16.64 -5.47
C SER A 112 23.23 17.91 -5.79
#